data_22b8425b93cb56f550552e1cd1d7a909
#
_entry.id   22b8425b93cb56f550552e1cd1d7a909
#
_cell.length_a   1.000
_cell.length_b   1.000
_cell.length_c   1.000
_cell.angle_alpha   90.00
_cell.angle_beta   90.00
_cell.angle_gamma   90.00
#
_symmetry.space_group_name_H-M   'P 1'
#
loop_
_entity.id
_entity.type
_entity.pdbx_description
1 polymer ?
#
loop_
_entity_poly.entity_id
_entity_poly.type
_entity_poly.pdbx_seq_one_letter_code
_entity_poly.pdbx_strand_id
1 'polypeptide(L)'
;MAKAESMATEGSITSFSGRRVWVTGHRGMLGSAMVRSLERSGAELLVTTRAELDLTDAVAVRQWMEANKPELVFHIGAKVGGIHANATLPADFLYDNLMIQTNVIDGAHRTGVEKLVFVASNCTYPTNAAQPIREEALLTGPLDTNIRAYAVSKIAGIEMCRSYRVQHGSNFVAIIPPNLYGPGDNYHPQHSHVVAGMLRRAHEAKVSGAREFTVWGDGTPRRELLHVDDLAAALKYVMTASTTHELYNIGCGHDIQIAELAALIAEVVGFEGEIVYDRSKPNGTMRKLLDSSKIRALGWQPAVDERSGLASAYEDFQRRFSDTAATDELHRI
;
A
#
# COMPACT_ATOMS: atom_id res chain seq x y z
N MET A 1 -11.17 -40.41 3.58
CA MET A 1 -9.71 -40.27 3.62
C MET A 1 -9.18 -40.72 2.26
N ALA A 2 -8.90 -39.79 1.32
CA ALA A 2 -8.09 -39.97 0.10
C ALA A 2 -8.47 -38.88 -0.90
N LYS A 3 -7.97 -37.65 -0.71
CA LYS A 3 -7.94 -36.56 -1.70
C LYS A 3 -6.97 -35.46 -1.25
N ALA A 4 -5.77 -35.84 -0.85
CA ALA A 4 -4.72 -34.91 -0.39
C ALA A 4 -3.38 -35.15 -1.10
N GLU A 5 -3.39 -35.72 -2.30
CA GLU A 5 -2.17 -35.91 -3.08
C GLU A 5 -2.46 -35.59 -4.55
N SER A 6 -2.51 -34.32 -4.87
CA SER A 6 -2.22 -33.76 -6.21
C SER A 6 -2.20 -32.24 -6.10
N MET A 7 -1.36 -31.68 -5.24
CA MET A 7 -0.88 -30.31 -5.46
C MET A 7 0.20 -30.42 -6.53
N ALA A 8 -0.20 -30.15 -7.76
CA ALA A 8 0.74 -29.98 -8.87
C ALA A 8 1.87 -29.05 -8.42
N THR A 9 3.10 -29.45 -8.69
CA THR A 9 4.28 -28.59 -8.59
C THR A 9 4.04 -27.35 -9.42
N GLU A 10 3.55 -26.28 -8.76
CA GLU A 10 3.41 -24.96 -9.37
C GLU A 10 4.76 -24.58 -9.96
N GLY A 11 4.82 -24.33 -11.24
CA GLY A 11 6.03 -23.86 -11.92
C GLY A 11 6.48 -22.57 -11.22
N SER A 12 7.66 -22.61 -10.61
CA SER A 12 8.23 -21.44 -9.93
C SER A 12 8.43 -20.34 -10.98
N ILE A 13 7.85 -19.16 -10.76
CA ILE A 13 8.10 -17.98 -11.59
C ILE A 13 9.53 -17.52 -11.29
N THR A 14 10.47 -17.90 -12.13
CA THR A 14 11.90 -17.64 -11.90
C THR A 14 12.36 -16.31 -12.45
N SER A 15 11.59 -15.67 -13.35
CA SER A 15 11.96 -14.43 -14.02
C SER A 15 10.73 -13.67 -14.50
N PHE A 16 10.88 -12.36 -14.61
CA PHE A 16 9.90 -11.47 -15.27
C PHE A 16 10.20 -11.25 -16.76
N SER A 17 11.39 -11.68 -17.22
CA SER A 17 11.84 -11.43 -18.60
C SER A 17 10.89 -12.05 -19.63
N GLY A 18 10.40 -11.21 -20.55
CA GLY A 18 9.45 -11.59 -21.59
C GLY A 18 8.01 -11.86 -21.11
N ARG A 19 7.71 -11.65 -19.80
CA ARG A 19 6.39 -11.88 -19.23
C ARG A 19 5.55 -10.61 -19.31
N ARG A 20 4.28 -10.74 -19.67
CA ARG A 20 3.30 -9.63 -19.61
C ARG A 20 2.83 -9.43 -18.18
N VAL A 21 3.27 -8.32 -17.58
CA VAL A 21 3.03 -7.98 -16.19
C VAL A 21 2.11 -6.76 -16.09
N TRP A 22 0.90 -6.96 -15.58
CA TRP A 22 -0.02 -5.86 -15.37
C TRP A 22 0.13 -5.27 -13.97
N VAL A 23 0.35 -3.94 -13.92
CA VAL A 23 0.40 -3.16 -12.68
C VAL A 23 -0.77 -2.20 -12.66
N THR A 24 -1.81 -2.50 -11.87
CA THR A 24 -2.93 -1.58 -11.70
C THR A 24 -2.53 -0.43 -10.76
N GLY A 25 -3.04 0.78 -11.03
CA GLY A 25 -2.74 1.93 -10.17
C GLY A 25 -1.30 2.45 -10.31
N HIS A 26 -0.67 2.29 -11.46
CA HIS A 26 0.73 2.60 -11.76
C HIS A 26 1.15 4.06 -11.50
N ARG A 27 0.19 5.01 -11.43
CA ARG A 27 0.45 6.44 -11.13
C ARG A 27 0.49 6.76 -9.63
N GLY A 28 0.00 5.87 -8.77
CA GLY A 28 0.07 6.04 -7.32
C GLY A 28 1.48 5.77 -6.77
N MET A 29 1.72 6.12 -5.51
CA MET A 29 3.01 5.92 -4.83
C MET A 29 3.56 4.50 -5.00
N LEU A 30 2.82 3.48 -4.59
CA LEU A 30 3.26 2.09 -4.71
C LEU A 30 3.29 1.61 -6.16
N GLY A 31 2.30 2.00 -6.99
CA GLY A 31 2.26 1.59 -8.38
C GLY A 31 3.46 2.11 -9.18
N SER A 32 3.86 3.37 -8.98
CA SER A 32 5.05 3.94 -9.61
C SER A 32 6.35 3.29 -9.13
N ALA A 33 6.46 2.98 -7.84
CA ALA A 33 7.59 2.22 -7.29
C ALA A 33 7.67 0.82 -7.91
N MET A 34 6.51 0.16 -8.10
CA MET A 34 6.46 -1.15 -8.74
C MET A 34 6.93 -1.09 -10.20
N VAL A 35 6.48 -0.10 -10.97
CA VAL A 35 6.91 0.13 -12.35
C VAL A 35 8.43 0.34 -12.40
N ARG A 36 8.99 1.28 -11.60
CA ARG A 36 10.45 1.48 -11.52
C ARG A 36 11.22 0.20 -11.18
N SER A 37 10.67 -0.60 -10.26
CA SER A 37 11.28 -1.88 -9.85
C SER A 37 11.27 -2.93 -10.95
N LEU A 38 10.34 -2.86 -11.91
CA LEU A 38 10.20 -3.80 -13.01
C LEU A 38 10.91 -3.35 -14.30
N GLU A 39 11.22 -2.07 -14.50
CA GLU A 39 11.84 -1.53 -15.71
C GLU A 39 13.10 -2.28 -16.15
N ARG A 40 13.90 -2.76 -15.19
CA ARG A 40 15.15 -3.50 -15.46
C ARG A 40 14.99 -5.02 -15.42
N SER A 41 13.76 -5.52 -15.31
CA SER A 41 13.49 -6.96 -15.17
C SER A 41 13.31 -7.68 -16.52
N GLY A 42 13.20 -6.93 -17.61
CA GLY A 42 12.87 -7.46 -18.93
C GLY A 42 11.39 -7.83 -19.10
N ALA A 43 10.52 -7.39 -18.18
CA ALA A 43 9.08 -7.59 -18.29
C ALA A 43 8.47 -6.71 -19.38
N GLU A 44 7.46 -7.22 -20.05
CA GLU A 44 6.52 -6.42 -20.84
C GLU A 44 5.49 -5.82 -19.90
N LEU A 45 5.66 -4.52 -19.58
CA LEU A 45 4.81 -3.83 -18.62
C LEU A 45 3.49 -3.41 -19.26
N LEU A 46 2.38 -3.86 -18.68
CA LEU A 46 1.04 -3.42 -18.99
C LEU A 46 0.58 -2.44 -17.91
N VAL A 47 0.25 -1.23 -18.31
CA VAL A 47 -0.27 -0.19 -17.41
C VAL A 47 -1.43 0.53 -18.08
N THR A 48 -2.41 0.95 -17.30
CA THR A 48 -3.58 1.68 -17.81
C THR A 48 -3.94 2.82 -16.87
N THR A 49 -4.23 3.97 -17.43
CA THR A 49 -4.84 5.08 -16.70
C THR A 49 -6.34 4.85 -16.53
N ARG A 50 -6.98 5.56 -15.61
CA ARG A 50 -8.43 5.48 -15.42
C ARG A 50 -9.22 5.89 -16.69
N ALA A 51 -8.67 6.82 -17.50
CA ALA A 51 -9.29 7.25 -18.74
C ALA A 51 -9.23 6.17 -19.84
N GLU A 52 -8.19 5.33 -19.83
CA GLU A 52 -8.03 4.22 -20.79
C GLU A 52 -8.80 2.98 -20.35
N LEU A 53 -8.86 2.72 -19.03
CA LEU A 53 -9.57 1.59 -18.44
C LEU A 53 -10.09 1.94 -17.06
N ASP A 54 -11.40 2.17 -16.94
CA ASP A 54 -12.05 2.27 -15.63
C ASP A 54 -12.21 0.88 -15.03
N LEU A 55 -11.47 0.59 -13.96
CA LEU A 55 -11.52 -0.71 -13.29
C LEU A 55 -12.87 -1.01 -12.62
N THR A 56 -13.76 -0.02 -12.50
CA THR A 56 -15.13 -0.25 -12.01
C THR A 56 -16.06 -0.82 -13.09
N ASP A 57 -15.67 -0.74 -14.36
CA ASP A 57 -16.42 -1.32 -15.50
C ASP A 57 -16.01 -2.78 -15.72
N ALA A 58 -16.86 -3.71 -15.32
CA ALA A 58 -16.63 -5.15 -15.43
C ALA A 58 -16.45 -5.64 -16.87
N VAL A 59 -17.18 -5.02 -17.83
CA VAL A 59 -17.11 -5.41 -19.23
C VAL A 59 -15.81 -4.93 -19.84
N ALA A 60 -15.45 -3.67 -19.61
CA ALA A 60 -14.21 -3.08 -20.09
C ALA A 60 -12.97 -3.84 -19.53
N VAL A 61 -12.95 -4.14 -18.23
CA VAL A 61 -11.85 -4.89 -17.60
C VAL A 61 -11.70 -6.27 -18.23
N ARG A 62 -12.79 -7.01 -18.41
CA ARG A 62 -12.75 -8.33 -19.04
C ARG A 62 -12.23 -8.28 -20.47
N GLN A 63 -12.78 -7.41 -21.31
CA GLN A 63 -12.36 -7.24 -22.71
C GLN A 63 -10.87 -6.85 -22.80
N TRP A 64 -10.42 -5.95 -21.92
CA TRP A 64 -9.04 -5.52 -21.89
C TRP A 64 -8.10 -6.70 -21.51
N MET A 65 -8.45 -7.49 -20.50
CA MET A 65 -7.65 -8.64 -20.09
C MET A 65 -7.62 -9.75 -21.16
N GLU A 66 -8.74 -10.01 -21.84
CA GLU A 66 -8.80 -10.95 -22.96
C GLU A 66 -7.92 -10.54 -24.14
N ALA A 67 -7.86 -9.22 -24.42
CA ALA A 67 -7.04 -8.66 -25.50
C ALA A 67 -5.54 -8.63 -25.16
N ASN A 68 -5.19 -8.21 -23.94
CA ASN A 68 -3.80 -8.00 -23.51
C ASN A 68 -3.17 -9.23 -22.85
N LYS A 69 -3.98 -10.18 -22.36
CA LYS A 69 -3.56 -11.46 -21.76
C LYS A 69 -2.41 -11.32 -20.75
N PRO A 70 -2.57 -10.54 -19.66
CA PRO A 70 -1.55 -10.46 -18.64
C PRO A 70 -1.29 -11.85 -18.04
N GLU A 71 -0.04 -12.19 -17.83
CA GLU A 71 0.37 -13.46 -17.21
C GLU A 71 0.53 -13.31 -15.71
N LEU A 72 1.01 -12.14 -15.27
CA LEU A 72 1.21 -11.77 -13.87
C LEU A 72 0.51 -10.46 -13.58
N VAL A 73 -0.13 -10.37 -12.40
CA VAL A 73 -0.88 -9.16 -12.01
C VAL A 73 -0.44 -8.68 -10.62
N PHE A 74 0.02 -7.45 -10.55
CA PHE A 74 0.13 -6.70 -9.30
C PHE A 74 -1.09 -5.79 -9.16
N HIS A 75 -2.06 -6.24 -8.36
CA HIS A 75 -3.28 -5.47 -8.14
C HIS A 75 -3.10 -4.50 -6.98
N ILE A 76 -2.64 -3.29 -7.32
CA ILE A 76 -2.33 -2.18 -6.40
C ILE A 76 -3.44 -1.14 -6.41
N GLY A 77 -4.06 -0.94 -7.58
CA GLY A 77 -5.08 0.08 -7.82
C GLY A 77 -6.25 -0.01 -6.86
N ALA A 78 -6.53 1.12 -6.22
CA ALA A 78 -7.64 1.30 -5.31
C ALA A 78 -7.97 2.79 -5.17
N LYS A 79 -9.20 3.09 -4.72
CA LYS A 79 -9.54 4.41 -4.20
C LYS A 79 -9.03 4.48 -2.76
N VAL A 80 -8.02 5.32 -2.52
CA VAL A 80 -7.39 5.51 -1.22
C VAL A 80 -7.48 6.96 -0.78
N GLY A 81 -7.46 7.20 0.53
CA GLY A 81 -7.50 8.56 1.09
C GLY A 81 -7.29 8.54 2.61
N GLY A 82 -7.02 9.71 3.18
CA GLY A 82 -6.88 9.90 4.62
C GLY A 82 -8.17 9.62 5.41
N ILE A 83 -8.09 9.70 6.73
CA ILE A 83 -9.21 9.42 7.65
C ILE A 83 -10.42 10.32 7.33
N HIS A 84 -10.19 11.61 7.03
CA HIS A 84 -11.26 12.56 6.71
C HIS A 84 -12.03 12.14 5.45
N ALA A 85 -11.35 11.81 4.35
CA ALA A 85 -11.98 11.38 3.11
C ALA A 85 -12.79 10.09 3.31
N ASN A 86 -12.25 9.12 4.04
CA ASN A 86 -12.96 7.87 4.38
C ASN A 86 -14.23 8.12 5.21
N ALA A 87 -14.18 9.05 6.17
CA ALA A 87 -15.32 9.37 7.02
C ALA A 87 -16.41 10.15 6.27
N THR A 88 -16.05 10.94 5.25
CA THR A 88 -16.99 11.80 4.49
C THR A 88 -17.59 11.10 3.25
N LEU A 89 -16.88 10.13 2.66
CA LEU A 89 -17.28 9.44 1.43
C LEU A 89 -17.29 7.91 1.60
N PRO A 90 -17.86 7.35 2.69
CA PRO A 90 -17.75 5.92 2.99
C PRO A 90 -18.39 5.03 1.92
N ALA A 91 -19.50 5.44 1.32
CA ALA A 91 -20.18 4.67 0.27
C ALA A 91 -19.31 4.56 -0.99
N ASP A 92 -18.67 5.65 -1.41
CA ASP A 92 -17.79 5.67 -2.58
C ASP A 92 -16.55 4.79 -2.35
N PHE A 93 -15.92 4.89 -1.16
CA PHE A 93 -14.78 4.04 -0.83
C PHE A 93 -15.13 2.56 -0.82
N LEU A 94 -16.30 2.22 -0.31
CA LEU A 94 -16.77 0.83 -0.31
C LEU A 94 -17.06 0.35 -1.74
N TYR A 95 -17.92 1.08 -2.46
CA TYR A 95 -18.40 0.69 -3.79
C TYR A 95 -17.26 0.60 -4.81
N ASP A 96 -16.49 1.69 -4.97
CA ASP A 96 -15.43 1.74 -5.97
C ASP A 96 -14.39 0.63 -5.73
N ASN A 97 -13.96 0.43 -4.49
CA ASN A 97 -12.97 -0.61 -4.19
C ASN A 97 -13.53 -2.03 -4.36
N LEU A 98 -14.80 -2.28 -4.01
CA LEU A 98 -15.42 -3.57 -4.28
C LEU A 98 -15.48 -3.86 -5.78
N MET A 99 -15.91 -2.89 -6.59
CA MET A 99 -15.99 -3.07 -8.04
C MET A 99 -14.60 -3.28 -8.65
N ILE A 100 -13.62 -2.42 -8.34
CA ILE A 100 -12.24 -2.51 -8.85
C ILE A 100 -11.66 -3.90 -8.59
N GLN A 101 -11.64 -4.33 -7.34
CA GLN A 101 -10.98 -5.59 -6.98
C GLN A 101 -11.75 -6.82 -7.48
N THR A 102 -13.10 -6.78 -7.46
CA THR A 102 -13.91 -7.88 -7.98
C THR A 102 -13.66 -8.09 -9.47
N ASN A 103 -13.66 -7.01 -10.24
CA ASN A 103 -13.45 -7.08 -11.68
C ASN A 103 -12.06 -7.58 -12.04
N VAL A 104 -11.02 -7.11 -11.34
CA VAL A 104 -9.64 -7.54 -11.59
C VAL A 104 -9.39 -8.98 -11.15
N ILE A 105 -9.85 -9.38 -9.96
CA ILE A 105 -9.62 -10.75 -9.44
C ILE A 105 -10.40 -11.78 -10.26
N ASP A 106 -11.69 -11.55 -10.55
CA ASP A 106 -12.49 -12.45 -11.39
C ASP A 106 -11.94 -12.49 -12.82
N GLY A 107 -11.61 -11.34 -13.40
CA GLY A 107 -10.99 -11.23 -14.71
C GLY A 107 -9.68 -12.01 -14.80
N ALA A 108 -8.82 -11.92 -13.79
CA ALA A 108 -7.57 -12.66 -13.72
C ALA A 108 -7.78 -14.17 -13.74
N HIS A 109 -8.76 -14.67 -12.99
CA HIS A 109 -9.11 -16.09 -13.02
C HIS A 109 -9.63 -16.51 -14.40
N ARG A 110 -10.58 -15.77 -15.00
CA ARG A 110 -11.21 -16.10 -16.27
C ARG A 110 -10.25 -16.07 -17.46
N THR A 111 -9.24 -15.21 -17.41
CA THR A 111 -8.24 -15.08 -18.49
C THR A 111 -6.98 -15.91 -18.27
N GLY A 112 -6.94 -16.71 -17.19
CA GLY A 112 -5.84 -17.64 -16.93
C GLY A 112 -4.56 -16.96 -16.46
N VAL A 113 -4.67 -15.85 -15.69
CA VAL A 113 -3.50 -15.23 -15.03
C VAL A 113 -2.81 -16.27 -14.16
N GLU A 114 -1.51 -16.44 -14.34
CA GLU A 114 -0.72 -17.44 -13.62
C GLU A 114 -0.58 -17.11 -12.14
N LYS A 115 -0.32 -15.83 -11.82
CA LYS A 115 -0.27 -15.36 -10.43
C LYS A 115 -0.74 -13.91 -10.28
N LEU A 116 -1.53 -13.69 -9.22
CA LEU A 116 -1.98 -12.37 -8.84
C LEU A 116 -1.54 -12.07 -7.41
N VAL A 117 -0.95 -10.88 -7.19
CA VAL A 117 -0.66 -10.34 -5.86
C VAL A 117 -1.57 -9.15 -5.61
N PHE A 118 -2.48 -9.30 -4.63
CA PHE A 118 -3.44 -8.27 -4.20
C PHE A 118 -2.92 -7.48 -3.01
N VAL A 119 -2.89 -6.16 -3.12
CA VAL A 119 -2.47 -5.28 -2.02
C VAL A 119 -3.68 -4.84 -1.20
N ALA A 120 -3.73 -5.30 0.04
CA ALA A 120 -4.70 -4.90 1.05
C ALA A 120 -4.15 -3.72 1.90
N SER A 121 -4.50 -3.65 3.19
CA SER A 121 -4.05 -2.62 4.13
C SER A 121 -4.19 -3.11 5.57
N ASN A 122 -3.35 -2.63 6.47
CA ASN A 122 -3.43 -2.94 7.90
C ASN A 122 -4.70 -2.41 8.61
N CYS A 123 -5.51 -1.61 7.93
CA CYS A 123 -6.82 -1.20 8.43
C CYS A 123 -7.84 -2.36 8.50
N THR A 124 -7.56 -3.47 7.85
CA THR A 124 -8.36 -4.69 7.88
C THR A 124 -8.32 -5.43 9.22
N TYR A 125 -7.35 -5.09 10.07
CA TYR A 125 -7.23 -5.69 11.39
C TYR A 125 -8.12 -5.00 12.43
N PRO A 126 -8.60 -5.77 13.44
CA PRO A 126 -9.31 -5.21 14.59
C PRO A 126 -8.53 -4.12 15.30
N THR A 127 -9.25 -3.11 15.83
CA THR A 127 -8.62 -2.02 16.59
C THR A 127 -7.92 -2.47 17.87
N ASN A 128 -8.36 -3.59 18.44
CA ASN A 128 -7.85 -4.19 19.68
C ASN A 128 -7.02 -5.47 19.44
N ALA A 129 -6.55 -5.70 18.22
CA ALA A 129 -5.69 -6.85 17.92
C ALA A 129 -4.42 -6.86 18.77
N ALA A 130 -4.01 -8.04 19.21
CA ALA A 130 -2.74 -8.22 19.92
C ALA A 130 -1.56 -7.80 19.04
N GLN A 131 -0.53 -7.21 19.65
CA GLN A 131 0.65 -6.68 18.95
C GLN A 131 1.89 -7.55 19.25
N PRO A 132 2.71 -7.89 18.25
CA PRO A 132 2.53 -7.59 16.81
C PRO A 132 1.34 -8.37 16.22
N ILE A 133 0.66 -7.77 15.24
CA ILE A 133 -0.58 -8.30 14.67
C ILE A 133 -0.25 -9.42 13.69
N ARG A 134 -0.78 -10.61 13.93
CA ARG A 134 -0.64 -11.77 13.05
C ARG A 134 -1.78 -11.83 12.04
N GLU A 135 -1.55 -12.52 10.91
CA GLU A 135 -2.56 -12.65 9.84
C GLU A 135 -3.86 -13.34 10.34
N GLU A 136 -3.75 -14.20 11.34
CA GLU A 136 -4.90 -14.89 11.96
C GLU A 136 -5.83 -13.94 12.74
N ALA A 137 -5.40 -12.70 13.00
CA ALA A 137 -6.24 -11.69 13.64
C ALA A 137 -7.31 -11.09 12.69
N LEU A 138 -7.24 -11.39 11.39
CA LEU A 138 -8.25 -10.96 10.44
C LEU A 138 -9.65 -11.46 10.85
N LEU A 139 -10.66 -10.56 10.83
CA LEU A 139 -12.06 -10.87 11.19
C LEU A 139 -12.30 -11.32 12.65
N THR A 140 -11.37 -11.12 13.57
CA THR A 140 -11.54 -11.55 14.99
C THR A 140 -12.11 -10.46 15.90
N GLY A 141 -12.39 -9.25 15.40
CA GLY A 141 -12.90 -8.16 16.23
C GLY A 141 -13.36 -6.94 15.44
N PRO A 142 -13.73 -5.84 16.13
CA PRO A 142 -14.28 -4.64 15.50
C PRO A 142 -13.22 -3.86 14.75
N LEU A 143 -13.61 -3.31 13.60
CA LEU A 143 -12.81 -2.41 12.77
C LEU A 143 -12.92 -0.96 13.25
N ASP A 144 -11.93 -0.13 12.91
CA ASP A 144 -11.98 1.31 13.13
C ASP A 144 -13.16 1.92 12.36
N THR A 145 -14.07 2.59 13.08
CA THR A 145 -15.32 3.14 12.53
C THR A 145 -15.09 4.19 11.46
N ASN A 146 -13.98 4.97 11.54
CA ASN A 146 -13.68 6.05 10.59
C ASN A 146 -13.26 5.55 9.20
N ILE A 147 -12.69 4.34 9.13
CA ILE A 147 -12.17 3.75 7.89
C ILE A 147 -12.82 2.40 7.59
N ARG A 148 -13.92 2.08 8.28
CA ARG A 148 -14.59 0.78 8.21
C ARG A 148 -15.00 0.38 6.79
N ALA A 149 -15.54 1.31 6.02
CA ALA A 149 -16.00 1.05 4.65
C ALA A 149 -14.84 0.58 3.74
N TYR A 150 -13.71 1.27 3.78
CA TYR A 150 -12.49 0.88 3.08
C TYR A 150 -11.93 -0.45 3.60
N ALA A 151 -11.87 -0.62 4.92
CA ALA A 151 -11.37 -1.86 5.52
C ALA A 151 -12.20 -3.08 5.09
N VAL A 152 -13.54 -2.97 5.10
CA VAL A 152 -14.45 -4.04 4.64
C VAL A 152 -14.22 -4.37 3.16
N SER A 153 -14.05 -3.36 2.29
CA SER A 153 -13.74 -3.62 0.89
C SER A 153 -12.43 -4.41 0.74
N LYS A 154 -11.39 -4.05 1.47
CA LYS A 154 -10.09 -4.75 1.41
C LYS A 154 -10.17 -6.17 1.98
N ILE A 155 -10.94 -6.40 3.04
CA ILE A 155 -11.23 -7.75 3.55
C ILE A 155 -11.91 -8.60 2.47
N ALA A 156 -12.91 -8.05 1.78
CA ALA A 156 -13.57 -8.76 0.68
C ALA A 156 -12.58 -9.19 -0.42
N GLY A 157 -11.61 -8.34 -0.78
CA GLY A 157 -10.56 -8.70 -1.74
C GLY A 157 -9.64 -9.83 -1.25
N ILE A 158 -9.27 -9.82 0.04
CA ILE A 158 -8.50 -10.93 0.65
C ILE A 158 -9.31 -12.23 0.58
N GLU A 159 -10.59 -12.20 0.97
CA GLU A 159 -11.46 -13.37 0.95
C GLU A 159 -11.75 -13.86 -0.48
N MET A 160 -11.80 -12.96 -1.47
CA MET A 160 -11.87 -13.36 -2.88
C MET A 160 -10.60 -14.13 -3.29
N CYS A 161 -9.41 -13.61 -3.04
CA CYS A 161 -8.18 -14.32 -3.36
C CYS A 161 -8.16 -15.72 -2.72
N ARG A 162 -8.53 -15.81 -1.45
CA ARG A 162 -8.63 -17.09 -0.71
C ARG A 162 -9.64 -18.05 -1.35
N SER A 163 -10.84 -17.55 -1.67
CA SER A 163 -11.91 -18.36 -2.25
C SER A 163 -11.53 -18.91 -3.63
N TYR A 164 -10.90 -18.09 -4.48
CA TYR A 164 -10.43 -18.54 -5.80
C TYR A 164 -9.29 -19.58 -5.69
N ARG A 165 -8.40 -19.45 -4.69
CA ARG A 165 -7.41 -20.50 -4.41
C ARG A 165 -8.08 -21.83 -4.03
N VAL A 166 -9.03 -21.79 -3.10
CA VAL A 166 -9.69 -23.00 -2.59
C VAL A 166 -10.54 -23.67 -3.66
N GLN A 167 -11.32 -22.90 -4.40
CA GLN A 167 -12.29 -23.44 -5.36
C GLN A 167 -11.66 -23.82 -6.70
N HIS A 168 -10.70 -23.03 -7.17
CA HIS A 168 -10.18 -23.11 -8.54
C HIS A 168 -8.69 -23.40 -8.62
N GLY A 169 -7.96 -23.44 -7.50
CA GLY A 169 -6.50 -23.59 -7.50
C GLY A 169 -5.75 -22.35 -8.03
N SER A 170 -6.44 -21.20 -8.13
CA SER A 170 -5.82 -19.95 -8.62
C SER A 170 -4.68 -19.51 -7.71
N ASN A 171 -3.51 -19.17 -8.27
CA ASN A 171 -2.36 -18.71 -7.49
C ASN A 171 -2.49 -17.22 -7.14
N PHE A 172 -3.48 -16.89 -6.31
CA PHE A 172 -3.76 -15.53 -5.86
C PHE A 172 -3.30 -15.36 -4.41
N VAL A 173 -2.49 -14.34 -4.15
CA VAL A 173 -1.91 -14.05 -2.84
C VAL A 173 -2.27 -12.63 -2.43
N ALA A 174 -2.77 -12.47 -1.23
CA ALA A 174 -3.00 -11.16 -0.64
C ALA A 174 -1.85 -10.74 0.28
N ILE A 175 -1.55 -9.46 0.33
CA ILE A 175 -0.57 -8.89 1.25
C ILE A 175 -1.15 -7.73 2.04
N ILE A 176 -0.71 -7.57 3.27
CA ILE A 176 -1.10 -6.47 4.16
C ILE A 176 0.16 -5.68 4.53
N PRO A 177 0.36 -4.48 3.95
CA PRO A 177 1.44 -3.58 4.33
C PRO A 177 1.05 -2.72 5.54
N PRO A 178 2.05 -2.15 6.29
CA PRO A 178 1.83 -1.11 7.29
C PRO A 178 1.62 0.26 6.62
N ASN A 179 1.91 1.34 7.33
CA ASN A 179 1.91 2.68 6.74
C ASN A 179 3.08 2.82 5.76
N LEU A 180 2.76 3.15 4.52
CA LEU A 180 3.75 3.37 3.48
C LEU A 180 4.18 4.83 3.43
N TYR A 181 5.41 5.05 3.00
CA TYR A 181 5.95 6.38 2.71
C TYR A 181 7.03 6.28 1.61
N GLY A 182 7.37 7.39 0.98
CA GLY A 182 8.42 7.43 -0.03
C GLY A 182 8.08 8.34 -1.21
N PRO A 183 8.88 8.29 -2.29
CA PRO A 183 8.64 9.06 -3.50
C PRO A 183 7.27 8.77 -4.12
N GLY A 184 6.59 9.82 -4.57
CA GLY A 184 5.25 9.70 -5.16
C GLY A 184 4.10 9.77 -4.15
N ASP A 185 4.36 10.05 -2.86
CA ASP A 185 3.32 10.19 -1.83
C ASP A 185 2.43 11.42 -2.09
N ASN A 186 1.27 11.45 -1.41
CA ASN A 186 0.33 12.57 -1.46
C ASN A 186 0.66 13.59 -0.37
N TYR A 187 1.12 14.76 -0.78
CA TYR A 187 1.48 15.86 0.13
C TYR A 187 0.35 16.88 0.32
N HIS A 188 -0.91 16.52 0.07
CA HIS A 188 -2.04 17.44 0.27
C HIS A 188 -2.13 17.89 1.75
N PRO A 189 -2.37 19.20 2.05
CA PRO A 189 -2.34 19.73 3.42
C PRO A 189 -3.26 19.00 4.43
N GLN A 190 -4.43 18.52 3.96
CA GLN A 190 -5.47 17.93 4.80
C GLN A 190 -5.68 16.43 4.57
N HIS A 191 -5.25 15.89 3.42
CA HIS A 191 -5.56 14.53 3.00
C HIS A 191 -4.34 13.61 2.91
N SER A 192 -3.15 14.12 3.25
CA SER A 192 -1.91 13.35 3.27
C SER A 192 -1.87 12.33 4.41
N HIS A 193 -1.04 11.30 4.21
CA HIS A 193 -0.63 10.40 5.28
C HIS A 193 0.36 11.09 6.24
N VAL A 194 0.62 10.44 7.37
CA VAL A 194 1.36 11.02 8.50
C VAL A 194 2.76 11.53 8.11
N VAL A 195 3.53 10.75 7.36
CA VAL A 195 4.90 11.13 6.95
C VAL A 195 4.86 12.30 5.98
N ALA A 196 4.08 12.18 4.91
CA ALA A 196 3.97 13.23 3.89
C ALA A 196 3.45 14.56 4.49
N GLY A 197 2.45 14.49 5.38
CA GLY A 197 1.92 15.67 6.06
C GLY A 197 2.92 16.33 7.00
N MET A 198 3.75 15.56 7.70
CA MET A 198 4.81 16.11 8.55
C MET A 198 5.97 16.69 7.74
N LEU A 199 6.44 16.01 6.68
CA LEU A 199 7.46 16.54 5.77
C LEU A 199 7.05 17.89 5.17
N ARG A 200 5.81 17.99 4.70
CA ARG A 200 5.27 19.25 4.18
C ARG A 200 5.28 20.36 5.23
N ARG A 201 4.70 20.12 6.43
CA ARG A 201 4.62 21.13 7.47
C ARG A 201 6.00 21.57 7.99
N ALA A 202 6.93 20.64 8.15
CA ALA A 202 8.31 20.94 8.53
C ALA A 202 9.01 21.80 7.45
N HIS A 203 8.81 21.47 6.17
CA HIS A 203 9.33 22.26 5.06
C HIS A 203 8.73 23.68 5.02
N GLU A 204 7.40 23.80 5.11
CA GLU A 204 6.72 25.10 5.12
C GLU A 204 7.18 25.96 6.30
N ALA A 205 7.37 25.39 7.49
CA ALA A 205 7.91 26.08 8.66
C ALA A 205 9.36 26.56 8.40
N LYS A 206 10.21 25.70 7.84
CA LYS A 206 11.58 26.08 7.47
C LYS A 206 11.64 27.23 6.47
N VAL A 207 10.90 27.14 5.38
CA VAL A 207 10.92 28.15 4.29
C VAL A 207 10.33 29.47 4.73
N SER A 208 9.28 29.46 5.55
CA SER A 208 8.67 30.68 6.11
C SER A 208 9.48 31.31 7.25
N GLY A 209 10.52 30.65 7.76
CA GLY A 209 11.26 31.09 8.95
C GLY A 209 10.43 31.00 10.23
N ALA A 210 9.42 30.14 10.27
CA ALA A 210 8.59 29.93 11.46
C ALA A 210 9.42 29.33 12.60
N ARG A 211 9.08 29.72 13.82
CA ARG A 211 9.75 29.19 15.02
C ARG A 211 9.27 27.80 15.42
N GLU A 212 8.11 27.40 14.92
CA GLU A 212 7.41 26.20 15.33
C GLU A 212 7.03 25.33 14.12
N PHE A 213 7.15 24.02 14.28
CA PHE A 213 6.61 22.99 13.41
C PHE A 213 5.53 22.21 14.17
N THR A 214 4.29 22.23 13.66
CA THR A 214 3.15 21.62 14.34
C THR A 214 2.93 20.17 13.95
N VAL A 215 2.88 19.29 14.95
CA VAL A 215 2.50 17.87 14.85
C VAL A 215 1.08 17.70 15.41
N TRP A 216 0.22 16.98 14.67
CA TRP A 216 -1.13 16.70 15.10
C TRP A 216 -1.16 15.59 16.17
N GLY A 217 -1.99 15.77 17.22
CA GLY A 217 -2.07 14.88 18.36
C GLY A 217 -1.05 15.25 19.45
N ASP A 218 -0.71 14.30 20.30
CA ASP A 218 0.23 14.48 21.42
C ASP A 218 1.60 13.82 21.21
N GLY A 219 1.82 13.20 20.07
CA GLY A 219 3.08 12.55 19.72
C GLY A 219 3.29 11.15 20.30
N THR A 220 2.38 10.65 21.15
CA THR A 220 2.54 9.34 21.83
C THR A 220 2.26 8.11 20.95
N PRO A 221 1.38 8.13 19.91
CA PRO A 221 1.13 6.96 19.09
C PRO A 221 2.39 6.44 18.40
N ARG A 222 2.40 5.14 18.11
CA ARG A 222 3.49 4.49 17.38
C ARG A 222 3.00 4.01 16.02
N ARG A 223 3.87 4.07 15.02
CA ARG A 223 3.58 3.63 13.64
C ARG A 223 4.71 2.77 13.12
N GLU A 224 4.34 1.65 12.54
CA GLU A 224 5.23 0.92 11.65
C GLU A 224 5.21 1.60 10.29
N LEU A 225 6.39 1.94 9.77
CA LEU A 225 6.60 2.62 8.50
C LEU A 225 7.40 1.72 7.58
N LEU A 226 6.95 1.56 6.33
CA LEU A 226 7.69 0.80 5.32
C LEU A 226 7.91 1.68 4.09
N HIS A 227 9.16 1.76 3.64
CA HIS A 227 9.47 2.50 2.42
C HIS A 227 8.81 1.83 1.21
N VAL A 228 8.29 2.63 0.30
CA VAL A 228 7.53 2.14 -0.86
C VAL A 228 8.35 1.23 -1.77
N ASP A 229 9.64 1.48 -1.92
CA ASP A 229 10.52 0.63 -2.75
C ASP A 229 10.79 -0.73 -2.08
N ASP A 230 10.82 -0.80 -0.75
CA ASP A 230 10.88 -2.08 -0.02
C ASP A 230 9.60 -2.89 -0.24
N LEU A 231 8.43 -2.23 -0.20
CA LEU A 231 7.20 -2.96 -0.52
C LEU A 231 7.19 -3.43 -1.98
N ALA A 232 7.64 -2.62 -2.93
CA ALA A 232 7.75 -3.04 -4.33
C ALA A 232 8.69 -4.24 -4.49
N ALA A 233 9.82 -4.27 -3.77
CA ALA A 233 10.71 -5.41 -3.72
C ALA A 233 10.05 -6.66 -3.11
N ALA A 234 9.29 -6.49 -2.02
CA ALA A 234 8.52 -7.56 -1.39
C ALA A 234 7.46 -8.16 -2.33
N LEU A 235 6.74 -7.31 -3.07
CA LEU A 235 5.75 -7.76 -4.06
C LEU A 235 6.39 -8.61 -5.15
N LYS A 236 7.55 -8.20 -5.68
CA LYS A 236 8.32 -8.99 -6.65
C LYS A 236 8.75 -10.32 -6.03
N TYR A 237 9.21 -10.28 -4.78
CA TYR A 237 9.62 -11.47 -4.06
C TYR A 237 8.46 -12.46 -3.90
N VAL A 238 7.29 -12.00 -3.43
CA VAL A 238 6.07 -12.82 -3.32
C VAL A 238 5.64 -13.35 -4.69
N MET A 239 5.75 -12.56 -5.76
CA MET A 239 5.39 -12.99 -7.11
C MET A 239 6.24 -14.19 -7.57
N THR A 240 7.53 -14.18 -7.28
CA THR A 240 8.47 -15.24 -7.73
C THR A 240 8.61 -16.41 -6.76
N ALA A 241 8.33 -16.20 -5.47
CA ALA A 241 8.45 -17.26 -4.46
C ALA A 241 7.34 -18.32 -4.59
N SER A 242 7.67 -19.56 -4.25
CA SER A 242 6.67 -20.61 -4.00
C SER A 242 5.97 -20.29 -2.68
N THR A 243 4.81 -19.63 -2.74
CA THR A 243 4.07 -19.19 -1.56
C THR A 243 3.18 -20.30 -1.02
N THR A 244 3.37 -20.66 0.25
CA THR A 244 2.54 -21.67 0.95
C THR A 244 1.31 -21.07 1.62
N HIS A 245 1.30 -19.76 1.83
CA HIS A 245 0.19 -19.04 2.45
C HIS A 245 -0.51 -18.14 1.43
N GLU A 246 -1.79 -17.92 1.63
CA GLU A 246 -2.63 -17.02 0.83
C GLU A 246 -2.58 -15.56 1.30
N LEU A 247 -2.03 -15.30 2.50
CA LEU A 247 -1.96 -13.99 3.12
C LEU A 247 -0.62 -13.78 3.83
N TYR A 248 0.02 -12.63 3.58
CA TYR A 248 1.27 -12.22 4.24
C TYR A 248 1.18 -10.79 4.75
N ASN A 249 1.58 -10.59 5.99
CA ASN A 249 1.97 -9.27 6.49
C ASN A 249 3.35 -8.90 5.94
N ILE A 250 3.51 -7.67 5.48
CA ILE A 250 4.79 -7.17 4.98
C ILE A 250 5.14 -5.88 5.71
N GLY A 251 6.04 -5.94 6.68
CA GLY A 251 6.45 -4.80 7.50
C GLY A 251 7.93 -4.80 7.83
N CYS A 252 8.41 -3.68 8.39
CA CYS A 252 9.81 -3.54 8.81
C CYS A 252 10.09 -4.28 10.13
N GLY A 253 9.04 -4.58 10.93
CA GLY A 253 9.13 -5.34 12.17
C GLY A 253 9.46 -4.51 13.41
N HIS A 254 9.44 -3.20 13.29
CA HIS A 254 9.52 -2.25 14.41
C HIS A 254 8.62 -1.05 14.15
N ASP A 255 8.31 -0.30 15.20
CA ASP A 255 7.51 0.91 15.13
C ASP A 255 8.26 2.09 15.75
N ILE A 256 8.00 3.28 15.24
CA ILE A 256 8.54 4.54 15.73
C ILE A 256 7.43 5.37 16.39
N GLN A 257 7.73 6.06 17.47
CA GLN A 257 6.80 7.00 18.10
C GLN A 257 6.65 8.24 17.22
N ILE A 258 5.45 8.82 17.16
CA ILE A 258 5.20 10.03 16.34
C ILE A 258 6.11 11.18 16.74
N ALA A 259 6.44 11.34 18.02
CA ALA A 259 7.37 12.35 18.48
C ALA A 259 8.81 12.10 17.96
N GLU A 260 9.28 10.85 17.99
CA GLU A 260 10.59 10.45 17.45
C GLU A 260 10.65 10.66 15.92
N LEU A 261 9.56 10.30 15.22
CA LEU A 261 9.42 10.52 13.79
C LEU A 261 9.45 12.01 13.44
N ALA A 262 8.78 12.85 14.22
CA ALA A 262 8.78 14.31 13.99
C ALA A 262 10.18 14.91 14.16
N ALA A 263 10.94 14.46 15.16
CA ALA A 263 12.33 14.88 15.35
C ALA A 263 13.21 14.46 14.16
N LEU A 264 13.08 13.21 13.72
CA LEU A 264 13.85 12.70 12.56
C LEU A 264 13.49 13.45 11.26
N ILE A 265 12.21 13.79 11.07
CA ILE A 265 11.76 14.61 9.93
C ILE A 265 12.32 16.03 10.02
N ALA A 266 12.33 16.65 11.20
CA ALA A 266 12.94 17.98 11.39
C ALA A 266 14.41 17.97 11.00
N GLU A 267 15.18 16.96 11.41
CA GLU A 267 16.57 16.78 11.04
C GLU A 267 16.75 16.61 9.51
N VAL A 268 15.95 15.74 8.86
CA VAL A 268 16.03 15.48 7.42
C VAL A 268 15.67 16.73 6.62
N VAL A 269 14.66 17.47 7.05
CA VAL A 269 14.26 18.73 6.42
C VAL A 269 15.26 19.85 6.70
N GLY A 270 16.03 19.78 7.80
CA GLY A 270 16.90 20.85 8.31
C GLY A 270 16.07 21.99 8.92
N PHE A 271 15.04 21.65 9.70
CA PHE A 271 14.28 22.60 10.50
C PHE A 271 14.86 22.68 11.91
N GLU A 272 15.22 23.89 12.35
CA GLU A 272 15.93 24.13 13.63
C GLU A 272 15.04 24.72 14.72
N GLY A 273 13.71 24.89 14.45
CA GLY A 273 12.75 25.44 15.40
C GLY A 273 12.19 24.40 16.37
N GLU A 274 11.17 24.80 17.13
CA GLU A 274 10.51 23.96 18.12
C GLU A 274 9.44 23.04 17.48
N ILE A 275 9.33 21.81 17.96
CA ILE A 275 8.24 20.89 17.59
C ILE A 275 7.12 21.03 18.61
N VAL A 276 5.96 21.49 18.15
CA VAL A 276 4.77 21.71 19.00
C VAL A 276 3.66 20.73 18.65
N TYR A 277 2.81 20.38 19.64
CA TYR A 277 1.79 19.35 19.48
C TYR A 277 0.38 19.95 19.57
N ASP A 278 -0.38 19.83 18.47
CA ASP A 278 -1.79 20.22 18.43
C ASP A 278 -2.69 19.10 18.97
N ARG A 279 -2.94 19.12 20.27
CA ARG A 279 -3.78 18.14 20.98
C ARG A 279 -5.28 18.25 20.64
N SER A 280 -5.71 19.27 19.89
CA SER A 280 -7.08 19.35 19.37
C SER A 280 -7.36 18.33 18.26
N LYS A 281 -6.29 17.81 17.65
CA LYS A 281 -6.36 16.77 16.62
C LYS A 281 -6.29 15.38 17.25
N PRO A 282 -7.00 14.40 16.67
CA PRO A 282 -7.01 13.04 17.21
C PRO A 282 -5.65 12.34 17.03
N ASN A 283 -5.27 11.54 18.02
CA ASN A 283 -4.07 10.67 17.96
C ASN A 283 -4.22 9.52 16.95
N GLY A 284 -5.44 9.10 16.63
CA GLY A 284 -5.72 7.87 15.91
C GLY A 284 -5.41 6.61 16.74
N THR A 285 -5.24 5.47 16.10
CA THR A 285 -4.90 4.19 16.76
C THR A 285 -3.54 4.31 17.45
N MET A 286 -3.43 3.88 18.71
CA MET A 286 -2.22 4.05 19.52
C MET A 286 -1.03 3.25 18.97
N ARG A 287 -1.24 2.03 18.47
CA ARG A 287 -0.18 1.18 17.91
C ARG A 287 -0.72 0.26 16.83
N LYS A 288 0.04 0.08 15.75
CA LYS A 288 -0.16 -0.94 14.71
C LYS A 288 1.20 -1.43 14.24
N LEU A 289 1.62 -2.56 14.77
CA LEU A 289 2.84 -3.28 14.37
C LEU A 289 2.44 -4.64 13.81
N LEU A 290 2.89 -4.99 12.63
CA LEU A 290 2.60 -6.26 11.97
C LEU A 290 3.60 -7.34 12.37
N ASP A 291 3.14 -8.57 12.53
CA ASP A 291 4.01 -9.73 12.56
C ASP A 291 4.33 -10.16 11.13
N SER A 292 5.55 -9.90 10.68
CA SER A 292 6.03 -10.23 9.34
C SER A 292 6.85 -11.52 9.29
N SER A 293 6.69 -12.42 10.26
CA SER A 293 7.47 -13.66 10.37
C SER A 293 7.30 -14.58 9.16
N LYS A 294 6.09 -14.64 8.56
CA LYS A 294 5.83 -15.48 7.39
C LYS A 294 6.63 -15.04 6.16
N ILE A 295 6.67 -13.75 5.85
CA ILE A 295 7.45 -13.27 4.71
C ILE A 295 8.96 -13.35 4.97
N ARG A 296 9.39 -13.13 6.21
CA ARG A 296 10.78 -13.31 6.62
C ARG A 296 11.25 -14.77 6.52
N ALA A 297 10.38 -15.72 6.86
CA ALA A 297 10.66 -17.15 6.69
C ALA A 297 10.85 -17.55 5.21
N LEU A 298 10.26 -16.81 4.27
CA LEU A 298 10.55 -16.95 2.84
C LEU A 298 11.92 -16.35 2.44
N GLY A 299 12.54 -15.50 3.28
CA GLY A 299 13.85 -14.90 3.04
C GLY A 299 13.84 -13.41 2.70
N TRP A 300 12.68 -12.74 2.61
CA TRP A 300 12.61 -11.30 2.35
C TRP A 300 12.83 -10.49 3.62
N GLN A 301 13.55 -9.35 3.48
CA GLN A 301 13.74 -8.33 4.51
C GLN A 301 13.74 -6.94 3.89
N PRO A 302 13.28 -5.89 4.61
CA PRO A 302 13.41 -4.51 4.17
C PRO A 302 14.89 -4.10 4.12
N ALA A 303 15.23 -3.20 3.21
CA ALA A 303 16.60 -2.74 2.98
C ALA A 303 16.79 -1.25 3.22
N VAL A 304 15.71 -0.46 3.22
CA VAL A 304 15.76 1.01 3.36
C VAL A 304 15.64 1.38 4.83
N ASP A 305 16.64 2.06 5.39
CA ASP A 305 16.56 2.64 6.73
C ASP A 305 15.68 3.91 6.73
N GLU A 306 15.15 4.27 7.92
CA GLU A 306 14.17 5.36 8.03
C GLU A 306 14.74 6.70 7.57
N ARG A 307 16.00 7.04 7.92
CA ARG A 307 16.62 8.32 7.56
C ARG A 307 16.78 8.44 6.06
N SER A 308 17.34 7.44 5.41
CA SER A 308 17.52 7.39 3.95
C SER A 308 16.17 7.41 3.21
N GLY A 309 15.18 6.67 3.72
CA GLY A 309 13.84 6.67 3.16
C GLY A 309 13.14 8.03 3.29
N LEU A 310 13.24 8.70 4.45
CA LEU A 310 12.70 10.05 4.64
C LEU A 310 13.40 11.07 3.77
N ALA A 311 14.73 10.98 3.60
CA ALA A 311 15.49 11.85 2.71
C ALA A 311 15.01 11.71 1.26
N SER A 312 14.82 10.48 0.76
CA SER A 312 14.31 10.25 -0.60
C SER A 312 12.88 10.77 -0.81
N ALA A 313 12.00 10.63 0.20
CA ALA A 313 10.67 11.20 0.18
C ALA A 313 10.69 12.73 0.17
N TYR A 314 11.61 13.35 0.94
CA TYR A 314 11.75 14.78 0.99
C TYR A 314 12.34 15.36 -0.31
N GLU A 315 13.31 14.70 -0.92
CA GLU A 315 13.83 15.07 -2.25
C GLU A 315 12.75 15.04 -3.31
N ASP A 316 11.88 14.02 -3.31
CA ASP A 316 10.73 13.95 -4.21
C ASP A 316 9.75 15.08 -3.95
N PHE A 317 9.43 15.36 -2.69
CA PHE A 317 8.60 16.50 -2.29
C PHE A 317 9.17 17.81 -2.81
N GLN A 318 10.47 18.08 -2.59
CA GLN A 318 11.12 19.31 -3.03
C GLN A 318 11.04 19.50 -4.55
N ARG A 319 11.32 18.46 -5.33
CA ARG A 319 11.18 18.51 -6.80
C ARG A 319 9.78 18.90 -7.22
N ARG A 320 8.76 18.23 -6.67
CA ARG A 320 7.34 18.45 -7.01
C ARG A 320 6.80 19.79 -6.49
N PHE A 321 7.38 20.32 -5.40
CA PHE A 321 7.01 21.61 -4.82
C PHE A 321 7.72 22.77 -5.49
N SER A 322 8.95 22.59 -6.00
CA SER A 322 9.71 23.61 -6.77
C SER A 322 9.09 23.87 -8.14
N ASP A 323 8.45 22.86 -8.74
CA ASP A 323 7.69 22.99 -9.98
C ASP A 323 6.31 23.63 -9.68
N THR A 324 6.31 24.90 -9.27
CA THR A 324 5.12 25.69 -8.91
C THR A 324 4.10 25.87 -10.02
N ALA A 325 4.38 25.44 -11.25
CA ALA A 325 3.37 25.23 -12.30
C ALA A 325 2.48 23.99 -12.05
N ALA A 326 2.87 23.07 -11.15
CA ALA A 326 2.15 21.85 -10.79
C ALA A 326 1.27 21.99 -9.52
N THR A 327 1.06 23.21 -9.00
CA THR A 327 0.22 23.45 -7.81
C THR A 327 -1.23 22.99 -7.97
N ASP A 328 -1.73 22.88 -9.20
CA ASP A 328 -3.07 22.33 -9.46
C ASP A 328 -3.14 20.80 -9.36
N GLU A 329 -2.05 20.05 -9.56
CA GLU A 329 -2.03 18.59 -9.37
C GLU A 329 -1.96 18.18 -7.90
N LEU A 330 -1.37 19.00 -7.03
CA LEU A 330 -1.32 18.77 -5.58
C LEU A 330 -2.70 18.92 -4.89
N HIS A 331 -3.69 19.43 -5.61
CA HIS A 331 -5.07 19.62 -5.15
C HIS A 331 -6.06 18.61 -5.77
N ARG A 332 -5.62 17.76 -6.70
CA ARG A 332 -6.49 16.75 -7.32
C ARG A 332 -6.37 15.43 -6.57
N ILE A 333 -7.43 15.10 -5.84
CA ILE A 333 -7.76 13.75 -5.35
C ILE A 333 -8.57 13.03 -6.40
#